data_0a5bcb11fbf420265bee687d17b1f8c0
#
_entry.id   0a5bcb11fbf420265bee687d17b1f8c0
#
_cell.length_a   1.000
_cell.length_b   1.000
_cell.length_c   1.000
_cell.angle_alpha   90.00
_cell.angle_beta   90.00
_cell.angle_gamma   90.00
#
_symmetry.space_group_name_H-M   'P 1'
#
loop_
_entity.id
_entity.type
_entity.pdbx_description
1 polymer ?
#
loop_
_entity_poly.entity_id
_entity_poly.type
_entity_poly.pdbx_seq_one_letter_code
_entity_poly.pdbx_strand_id
1 'polypeptide(L)'
;YGCFIHYEFTKEEFTYDWSTHFSTPSYSPAKADKVVDVLDFIEEKVLSIFPTEFCQKYVPLNIYLTDTLMGLYSDWNGHAVNSKLIIGRVGEQFDELDKDELRDAWISIFVERMLAVWPYPTDFALISDAGYNPSSILSNGTVITYQYVAATTDMVATYAILKFGRRGKYNANGRNMYTTSYAQDFGDYVAFIAFKKPSEKETYYAKNADVKRKVELVKEYFLENFGITLPEATE
;
A
#
# COMPACT_ATOMS: atom_id res chain seq x y z
N TYR A 1 -0.46 -14.52 -14.10
CA TYR A 1 0.22 -14.25 -12.82
C TYR A 1 0.19 -15.46 -11.87
N GLY A 2 -0.63 -16.49 -12.15
CA GLY A 2 -0.68 -17.71 -11.35
C GLY A 2 -1.46 -17.57 -10.02
N CYS A 3 -2.35 -16.61 -9.91
CA CYS A 3 -3.22 -16.40 -8.75
C CYS A 3 -4.67 -16.74 -9.05
N PHE A 4 -5.44 -17.06 -8.00
CA PHE A 4 -6.87 -17.27 -8.05
C PHE A 4 -7.59 -15.97 -7.65
N ILE A 5 -8.59 -15.60 -8.44
CA ILE A 5 -9.43 -14.43 -8.18
C ILE A 5 -10.75 -14.91 -7.58
N HIS A 6 -11.07 -14.45 -6.39
CA HIS A 6 -12.29 -14.75 -5.67
C HIS A 6 -13.17 -13.49 -5.61
N TYR A 7 -14.29 -13.49 -6.32
CA TYR A 7 -15.30 -12.43 -6.27
C TYR A 7 -16.66 -12.94 -5.73
N GLU A 8 -16.81 -14.26 -5.66
CA GLU A 8 -17.85 -14.98 -4.93
C GLU A 8 -17.18 -15.90 -3.92
N PHE A 9 -17.47 -15.72 -2.62
CA PHE A 9 -16.82 -16.47 -1.55
C PHE A 9 -17.66 -16.43 -0.28
N THR A 10 -17.47 -17.42 0.57
CA THR A 10 -18.13 -17.51 1.89
C THR A 10 -17.42 -16.63 2.92
N LYS A 11 -18.10 -16.39 4.03
CA LYS A 11 -17.50 -15.67 5.16
C LYS A 11 -16.30 -16.43 5.72
N GLU A 12 -16.38 -17.74 5.79
CA GLU A 12 -15.34 -18.62 6.30
C GLU A 12 -14.08 -18.53 5.44
N GLU A 13 -14.20 -18.56 4.10
CA GLU A 13 -13.08 -18.37 3.17
C GLU A 13 -12.46 -16.98 3.32
N PHE A 14 -13.29 -15.95 3.44
CA PHE A 14 -12.82 -14.58 3.60
C PHE A 14 -12.08 -14.37 4.92
N THR A 15 -12.59 -14.94 6.02
CA THR A 15 -12.02 -14.75 7.36
C THR A 15 -10.91 -15.73 7.70
N TYR A 16 -10.72 -16.77 6.90
CA TYR A 16 -9.62 -17.70 7.08
C TYR A 16 -8.28 -16.95 7.07
N ASP A 17 -7.41 -17.25 8.01
CA ASP A 17 -6.11 -16.59 8.19
C ASP A 17 -6.18 -15.11 8.63
N TRP A 18 -7.35 -14.61 8.97
CA TRP A 18 -7.46 -13.29 9.54
C TRP A 18 -6.92 -13.31 10.97
N SER A 19 -5.94 -12.46 11.27
CA SER A 19 -5.38 -12.39 12.63
C SER A 19 -6.47 -12.09 13.65
N THR A 20 -6.52 -12.89 14.73
CA THR A 20 -7.46 -12.69 15.85
C THR A 20 -7.22 -11.39 16.62
N HIS A 21 -6.10 -10.71 16.37
CA HIS A 21 -5.74 -9.45 17.02
C HIS A 21 -6.43 -8.21 16.43
N PHE A 22 -7.02 -8.35 15.24
CA PHE A 22 -7.77 -7.28 14.60
C PHE A 22 -9.21 -7.74 14.34
N SER A 23 -10.18 -6.87 14.61
CA SER A 23 -11.57 -7.13 14.20
C SER A 23 -11.61 -7.33 12.69
N THR A 24 -12.24 -8.42 12.25
CA THR A 24 -12.50 -8.65 10.84
C THR A 24 -13.29 -7.48 10.27
N PRO A 25 -12.85 -6.85 9.16
CA PRO A 25 -13.62 -5.78 8.56
C PRO A 25 -14.97 -6.30 8.07
N SER A 26 -15.97 -5.43 8.05
CA SER A 26 -17.17 -5.72 7.30
C SER A 26 -16.90 -5.56 5.79
N TYR A 27 -17.55 -6.36 4.97
CA TYR A 27 -17.37 -6.33 3.53
C TYR A 27 -18.68 -6.66 2.81
N SER A 28 -18.77 -6.25 1.56
CA SER A 28 -19.72 -6.79 0.58
C SER A 28 -18.94 -7.41 -0.59
N PRO A 29 -19.46 -8.50 -1.19
CA PRO A 29 -18.84 -9.10 -2.37
C PRO A 29 -18.72 -8.11 -3.52
N ALA A 30 -17.75 -8.34 -4.41
CA ALA A 30 -17.60 -7.57 -5.64
C ALA A 30 -18.86 -7.62 -6.51
N LYS A 31 -19.08 -6.57 -7.28
CA LYS A 31 -20.10 -6.56 -8.32
C LYS A 31 -19.56 -7.28 -9.56
N ALA A 32 -20.23 -8.36 -9.97
CA ALA A 32 -19.74 -9.23 -11.04
C ALA A 32 -19.48 -8.50 -12.37
N ASP A 33 -20.29 -7.50 -12.68
CA ASP A 33 -20.16 -6.65 -13.87
C ASP A 33 -18.95 -5.71 -13.82
N LYS A 34 -18.34 -5.48 -12.65
CA LYS A 34 -17.14 -4.65 -12.46
C LYS A 34 -15.84 -5.44 -12.34
N VAL A 35 -15.93 -6.74 -12.20
CA VAL A 35 -14.74 -7.59 -11.96
C VAL A 35 -13.73 -7.47 -13.10
N VAL A 36 -14.17 -7.55 -14.34
CA VAL A 36 -13.29 -7.51 -15.52
C VAL A 36 -12.59 -6.15 -15.61
N ASP A 37 -13.35 -5.04 -15.53
CA ASP A 37 -12.79 -3.69 -15.61
C ASP A 37 -11.73 -3.43 -14.52
N VAL A 38 -11.98 -3.93 -13.31
CA VAL A 38 -11.04 -3.80 -12.21
C VAL A 38 -9.79 -4.66 -12.41
N LEU A 39 -9.94 -5.88 -12.90
CA LEU A 39 -8.80 -6.76 -13.17
C LEU A 39 -7.92 -6.21 -14.29
N ASP A 40 -8.51 -5.69 -15.37
CA ASP A 40 -7.78 -5.03 -16.44
C ASP A 40 -7.01 -3.81 -15.91
N PHE A 41 -7.64 -3.02 -15.06
CA PHE A 41 -6.98 -1.88 -14.42
C PHE A 41 -5.82 -2.31 -13.50
N ILE A 42 -6.00 -3.38 -12.70
CA ILE A 42 -4.93 -3.91 -11.85
C ILE A 42 -3.76 -4.41 -12.72
N GLU A 43 -4.04 -5.15 -13.77
CA GLU A 43 -3.01 -5.65 -14.67
C GLU A 43 -2.23 -4.52 -15.34
N GLU A 44 -2.96 -3.57 -15.96
CA GLU A 44 -2.35 -2.48 -16.72
C GLU A 44 -1.67 -1.41 -15.85
N LYS A 45 -2.21 -1.09 -14.69
CA LYS A 45 -1.80 0.07 -13.91
C LYS A 45 -1.07 -0.27 -12.60
N VAL A 46 -1.27 -1.47 -12.07
CA VAL A 46 -0.66 -1.87 -10.78
C VAL A 46 0.47 -2.88 -11.00
N LEU A 47 0.19 -3.98 -11.70
CA LEU A 47 1.17 -5.05 -11.87
C LEU A 47 2.17 -4.78 -13.00
N SER A 48 1.80 -3.99 -14.00
CA SER A 48 2.66 -3.66 -15.16
C SER A 48 3.98 -2.96 -14.81
N ILE A 49 4.09 -2.36 -13.63
CA ILE A 49 5.33 -1.74 -13.17
C ILE A 49 6.39 -2.78 -12.75
N PHE A 50 6.00 -4.04 -12.62
CA PHE A 50 6.87 -5.14 -12.24
C PHE A 50 6.99 -6.15 -13.37
N PRO A 51 8.16 -6.82 -13.53
CA PRO A 51 8.29 -7.96 -14.44
C PRO A 51 7.29 -9.08 -14.09
N THR A 52 6.80 -9.78 -15.13
CA THR A 52 5.82 -10.87 -14.95
C THR A 52 6.32 -11.95 -13.98
N GLU A 53 7.60 -12.33 -14.07
CA GLU A 53 8.20 -13.33 -13.19
C GLU A 53 8.23 -12.88 -11.72
N PHE A 54 8.40 -11.57 -11.49
CA PHE A 54 8.32 -10.99 -10.16
C PHE A 54 6.88 -11.09 -9.63
N CYS A 55 5.89 -10.72 -10.43
CA CYS A 55 4.49 -10.83 -10.04
C CYS A 55 4.10 -12.29 -9.76
N GLN A 56 4.50 -13.24 -10.59
CA GLN A 56 4.25 -14.68 -10.38
C GLN A 56 4.83 -15.20 -9.06
N LYS A 57 5.91 -14.60 -8.59
CA LYS A 57 6.56 -15.00 -7.34
C LYS A 57 5.97 -14.35 -6.10
N TYR A 58 5.53 -13.11 -6.20
CA TYR A 58 5.17 -12.28 -5.03
C TYR A 58 3.70 -11.90 -4.94
N VAL A 59 2.93 -11.96 -6.03
CA VAL A 59 1.46 -11.88 -5.94
C VAL A 59 0.97 -13.09 -5.13
N PRO A 60 0.16 -12.89 -4.09
CA PRO A 60 -0.35 -14.03 -3.33
C PRO A 60 -1.25 -14.89 -4.19
N LEU A 61 -1.26 -16.19 -3.87
CA LEU A 61 -2.06 -17.17 -4.61
C LEU A 61 -3.55 -16.82 -4.67
N ASN A 62 -4.06 -16.15 -3.63
CA ASN A 62 -5.47 -15.80 -3.52
C ASN A 62 -5.66 -14.28 -3.46
N ILE A 63 -6.48 -13.75 -4.37
CA ILE A 63 -6.92 -12.36 -4.39
C ILE A 63 -8.43 -12.33 -4.23
N TYR A 64 -8.92 -11.66 -3.19
CA TYR A 64 -10.33 -11.48 -2.90
C TYR A 64 -10.79 -10.10 -3.33
N LEU A 65 -11.84 -10.03 -4.14
CA LEU A 65 -12.42 -8.79 -4.62
C LEU A 65 -13.68 -8.46 -3.82
N THR A 66 -13.76 -7.23 -3.31
CA THR A 66 -14.90 -6.74 -2.53
C THR A 66 -15.38 -5.40 -3.06
N ASP A 67 -16.71 -5.19 -3.09
CA ASP A 67 -17.29 -3.87 -3.39
C ASP A 67 -16.96 -2.90 -2.25
N THR A 68 -17.31 -3.28 -1.02
CA THR A 68 -16.94 -2.52 0.18
C THR A 68 -15.99 -3.34 1.05
N LEU A 69 -15.06 -2.65 1.69
CA LEU A 69 -14.20 -3.22 2.71
C LEU A 69 -14.05 -2.17 3.81
N MET A 70 -14.74 -2.37 4.92
CA MET A 70 -14.83 -1.37 5.98
C MET A 70 -14.11 -1.83 7.24
N GLY A 71 -13.06 -1.13 7.61
CA GLY A 71 -12.45 -1.26 8.94
C GLY A 71 -13.28 -0.55 10.01
N LEU A 72 -12.75 -0.51 11.24
CA LEU A 72 -13.46 0.08 12.38
C LEU A 72 -13.87 1.55 12.19
N TYR A 73 -13.15 2.30 11.34
CA TYR A 73 -13.27 3.76 11.26
C TYR A 73 -13.34 4.31 9.83
N SER A 74 -13.18 3.48 8.83
CA SER A 74 -13.13 3.94 7.43
C SER A 74 -13.23 2.80 6.44
N ASP A 75 -13.62 3.15 5.23
CA ASP A 75 -13.50 2.28 4.06
C ASP A 75 -12.04 2.10 3.65
N TRP A 76 -11.70 0.88 3.26
CA TRP A 76 -10.38 0.53 2.79
C TRP A 76 -10.39 0.27 1.28
N ASN A 77 -9.34 0.70 0.60
CA ASN A 77 -9.12 0.36 -0.80
C ASN A 77 -8.64 -1.08 -0.98
N GLY A 78 -8.18 -1.70 0.08
CA GLY A 78 -7.76 -3.10 0.13
C GLY A 78 -6.98 -3.38 1.40
N HIS A 79 -6.53 -4.62 1.53
CA HIS A 79 -5.76 -5.07 2.69
C HIS A 79 -4.89 -6.27 2.35
N ALA A 80 -3.66 -6.27 2.86
CA ALA A 80 -2.76 -7.41 2.78
C ALA A 80 -2.90 -8.26 4.05
N VAL A 81 -3.17 -9.54 3.89
CA VAL A 81 -3.12 -10.56 4.94
C VAL A 81 -2.13 -11.65 4.55
N ASN A 82 -1.74 -12.49 5.50
CA ASN A 82 -0.63 -13.42 5.33
C ASN A 82 -0.70 -14.28 4.04
N SER A 83 -1.87 -14.83 3.71
CA SER A 83 -2.05 -15.75 2.58
C SER A 83 -2.78 -15.15 1.39
N LYS A 84 -3.30 -13.93 1.52
CA LYS A 84 -4.18 -13.33 0.51
C LYS A 84 -4.02 -11.82 0.40
N LEU A 85 -4.42 -11.31 -0.75
CA LEU A 85 -4.63 -9.89 -1.01
C LEU A 85 -6.13 -9.63 -1.11
N ILE A 86 -6.62 -8.60 -0.47
CA ILE A 86 -7.99 -8.17 -0.57
C ILE A 86 -8.00 -6.82 -1.28
N ILE A 87 -8.75 -6.74 -2.36
CA ILE A 87 -8.96 -5.53 -3.15
C ILE A 87 -10.37 -5.04 -2.90
N GLY A 88 -10.50 -3.85 -2.38
CA GLY A 88 -11.77 -3.16 -2.18
C GLY A 88 -12.14 -2.28 -3.38
N ARG A 89 -13.34 -1.72 -3.38
CA ARG A 89 -13.87 -0.82 -4.40
C ARG A 89 -14.24 -1.47 -5.73
N VAL A 90 -14.51 -2.77 -5.73
CA VAL A 90 -14.93 -3.53 -6.92
C VAL A 90 -16.45 -3.50 -7.04
N GLY A 91 -16.99 -2.30 -7.30
CA GLY A 91 -18.42 -2.02 -7.40
C GLY A 91 -18.70 -0.74 -8.16
N GLU A 92 -19.91 -0.20 -8.03
CA GLU A 92 -20.34 1.01 -8.73
C GLU A 92 -19.43 2.22 -8.48
N GLN A 93 -18.88 2.33 -7.27
CA GLN A 93 -17.95 3.40 -6.91
C GLN A 93 -16.65 3.39 -7.72
N PHE A 94 -16.27 2.26 -8.32
CA PHE A 94 -15.04 2.16 -9.10
C PHE A 94 -14.94 3.21 -10.19
N ASP A 95 -16.04 3.49 -10.89
CA ASP A 95 -16.05 4.45 -12.00
C ASP A 95 -15.92 5.90 -11.54
N GLU A 96 -16.35 6.20 -10.31
CA GLU A 96 -16.38 7.54 -9.73
C GLU A 96 -15.09 7.92 -8.99
N LEU A 97 -14.29 6.92 -8.60
CA LEU A 97 -13.06 7.13 -7.85
C LEU A 97 -11.94 7.71 -8.72
N ASP A 98 -11.09 8.52 -8.11
CA ASP A 98 -9.84 8.94 -8.70
C ASP A 98 -8.97 7.71 -8.97
N LYS A 99 -8.73 7.43 -10.26
CA LYS A 99 -8.02 6.25 -10.70
C LYS A 99 -6.53 6.29 -10.33
N ASP A 100 -5.95 7.47 -10.24
CA ASP A 100 -4.55 7.62 -9.85
C ASP A 100 -4.38 7.35 -8.36
N GLU A 101 -5.27 7.89 -7.51
CA GLU A 101 -5.27 7.59 -6.09
C GLU A 101 -5.53 6.11 -5.80
N LEU A 102 -6.45 5.49 -6.54
CA LEU A 102 -6.79 4.08 -6.39
C LEU A 102 -5.62 3.17 -6.82
N ARG A 103 -4.99 3.46 -7.95
CA ARG A 103 -3.79 2.79 -8.42
C ARG A 103 -2.67 2.84 -7.37
N ASP A 104 -2.37 4.04 -6.88
CA ASP A 104 -1.30 4.26 -5.92
C ASP A 104 -1.57 3.50 -4.62
N ALA A 105 -2.82 3.48 -4.16
CA ALA A 105 -3.23 2.71 -2.99
C ALA A 105 -3.08 1.19 -3.20
N TRP A 106 -3.46 0.67 -4.36
CA TRP A 106 -3.34 -0.77 -4.65
C TRP A 106 -1.88 -1.21 -4.84
N ILE A 107 -1.03 -0.37 -5.43
CA ILE A 107 0.42 -0.62 -5.48
C ILE A 107 0.98 -0.72 -4.06
N SER A 108 0.61 0.23 -3.20
CA SER A 108 1.07 0.23 -1.80
C SER A 108 0.66 -1.05 -1.06
N ILE A 109 -0.58 -1.52 -1.24
CA ILE A 109 -1.08 -2.76 -0.62
C ILE A 109 -0.39 -3.99 -1.19
N PHE A 110 -0.14 -4.05 -2.50
CA PHE A 110 0.62 -5.14 -3.13
C PHE A 110 2.05 -5.20 -2.59
N VAL A 111 2.73 -4.07 -2.51
CA VAL A 111 4.09 -3.98 -1.97
C VAL A 111 4.13 -4.32 -0.48
N GLU A 112 3.14 -3.88 0.31
CA GLU A 112 2.99 -4.28 1.72
C GLU A 112 2.93 -5.81 1.84
N ARG A 113 2.20 -6.47 0.95
CA ARG A 113 2.13 -7.94 0.93
C ARG A 113 3.47 -8.59 0.56
N MET A 114 4.18 -8.05 -0.41
CA MET A 114 5.53 -8.50 -0.78
C MET A 114 6.48 -8.39 0.41
N LEU A 115 6.46 -7.27 1.12
CA LEU A 115 7.31 -7.03 2.28
C LEU A 115 6.95 -7.87 3.51
N ALA A 116 5.79 -8.52 3.53
CA ALA A 116 5.48 -9.52 4.56
C ALA A 116 6.42 -10.74 4.47
N VAL A 117 7.01 -11.00 3.31
CA VAL A 117 7.96 -12.10 3.09
C VAL A 117 9.41 -11.64 2.86
N TRP A 118 9.59 -10.35 2.55
CA TRP A 118 10.88 -9.70 2.36
C TRP A 118 10.96 -8.44 3.21
N PRO A 119 11.90 -8.36 4.16
CA PRO A 119 12.05 -7.17 4.97
C PRO A 119 12.52 -5.98 4.11
N TYR A 120 11.86 -4.84 4.25
CA TYR A 120 12.31 -3.59 3.64
C TYR A 120 13.53 -3.03 4.38
N PRO A 121 14.31 -2.12 3.76
CA PRO A 121 15.54 -1.64 4.36
C PRO A 121 15.25 -0.81 5.63
N THR A 122 15.96 -1.12 6.71
CA THR A 122 15.85 -0.40 7.99
C THR A 122 16.15 1.09 7.82
N ASP A 123 17.11 1.45 6.96
CA ASP A 123 17.50 2.83 6.69
C ASP A 123 16.35 3.66 6.10
N PHE A 124 15.48 3.06 5.30
CA PHE A 124 14.28 3.71 4.81
C PHE A 124 13.33 4.11 5.97
N ALA A 125 13.12 3.19 6.91
CA ALA A 125 12.28 3.43 8.07
C ALA A 125 12.88 4.51 9.00
N LEU A 126 14.19 4.45 9.25
CA LEU A 126 14.91 5.37 10.13
C LEU A 126 14.84 6.83 9.67
N ILE A 127 14.73 7.08 8.37
CA ILE A 127 14.56 8.44 7.85
C ILE A 127 13.28 9.09 8.41
N SER A 128 12.18 8.36 8.44
CA SER A 128 10.92 8.84 9.04
C SER A 128 10.97 8.85 10.56
N ASP A 129 11.78 7.99 11.15
CA ASP A 129 11.91 7.83 12.61
C ASP A 129 12.74 8.93 13.29
N ALA A 130 13.52 9.72 12.54
CA ALA A 130 14.34 10.79 13.14
C ALA A 130 13.51 11.85 13.91
N GLY A 131 12.19 11.88 13.70
CA GLY A 131 11.23 12.66 14.49
C GLY A 131 10.19 11.81 15.24
N TYR A 132 10.31 10.49 15.20
CA TYR A 132 9.39 9.50 15.74
C TYR A 132 10.06 8.60 16.78
N ASN A 133 9.29 7.96 17.61
CA ASN A 133 9.77 7.19 18.76
C ASN A 133 10.64 5.99 18.32
N PRO A 134 11.95 5.94 18.65
CA PRO A 134 12.86 4.85 18.25
C PRO A 134 12.52 3.48 18.86
N SER A 135 11.53 3.38 19.73
CA SER A 135 11.06 2.12 20.31
C SER A 135 10.25 1.23 19.37
N SER A 136 10.05 1.65 18.13
CA SER A 136 9.23 0.93 17.15
C SER A 136 10.00 -0.10 16.29
N ILE A 137 11.32 -0.17 16.43
CA ILE A 137 12.12 -1.18 15.76
C ILE A 137 12.39 -2.32 16.75
N LEU A 138 11.88 -3.51 16.43
CA LEU A 138 12.20 -4.69 17.21
C LEU A 138 13.68 -5.06 17.05
N SER A 139 14.23 -5.75 18.06
CA SER A 139 15.62 -6.21 18.08
C SER A 139 16.00 -7.15 16.93
N ASN A 140 15.03 -7.68 16.20
CA ASN A 140 15.23 -8.50 15.00
C ASN A 140 15.13 -7.69 13.68
N GLY A 141 15.09 -6.35 13.75
CA GLY A 141 14.94 -5.48 12.59
C GLY A 141 13.51 -5.36 12.04
N THR A 142 12.53 -6.03 12.64
CA THR A 142 11.13 -5.89 12.22
C THR A 142 10.56 -4.60 12.78
N VAL A 143 10.17 -3.70 11.91
CA VAL A 143 9.51 -2.46 12.31
C VAL A 143 8.03 -2.73 12.49
N ILE A 144 7.56 -2.66 13.73
CA ILE A 144 6.14 -2.74 14.02
C ILE A 144 5.70 -1.36 14.49
N THR A 145 5.09 -0.57 13.64
CA THR A 145 4.15 0.41 14.21
C THR A 145 3.29 1.09 13.15
N TYR A 146 2.02 1.14 13.47
CA TYR A 146 1.12 2.14 12.96
C TYR A 146 1.43 3.46 13.67
N GLN A 147 1.78 4.47 12.91
CA GLN A 147 2.02 5.78 13.49
C GLN A 147 0.76 6.61 13.41
N TYR A 148 0.39 7.20 14.52
CA TYR A 148 -0.76 8.09 14.63
C TYR A 148 -0.27 9.52 14.53
N VAL A 149 -0.65 10.22 13.45
CA VAL A 149 -0.27 11.61 13.24
C VAL A 149 -1.52 12.45 13.11
N ALA A 150 -1.48 13.64 13.70
CA ALA A 150 -2.58 14.60 13.56
C ALA A 150 -2.88 14.88 12.08
N ALA A 151 -4.15 14.89 11.71
CA ALA A 151 -4.57 15.07 10.31
C ALA A 151 -4.13 16.40 9.69
N THR A 152 -3.78 17.37 10.53
CA THR A 152 -3.25 18.69 10.14
C THR A 152 -1.75 18.71 9.85
N THR A 153 -1.02 17.63 10.18
CA THR A 153 0.42 17.56 9.96
C THR A 153 0.73 17.36 8.49
N ASP A 154 1.62 18.20 7.93
CA ASP A 154 2.21 17.92 6.62
C ASP A 154 3.23 16.78 6.77
N MET A 155 2.78 15.58 6.43
CA MET A 155 3.55 14.34 6.58
C MET A 155 4.81 14.35 5.71
N VAL A 156 4.74 14.93 4.53
CA VAL A 156 5.88 15.03 3.63
C VAL A 156 6.94 15.97 4.23
N ALA A 157 6.54 17.18 4.59
CA ALA A 157 7.47 18.16 5.13
C ALA A 157 8.08 17.72 6.47
N THR A 158 7.33 17.02 7.30
CA THR A 158 7.74 16.68 8.66
C THR A 158 8.51 15.35 8.73
N TYR A 159 8.07 14.35 7.99
CA TYR A 159 8.55 12.95 8.16
C TYR A 159 8.97 12.27 6.85
N ALA A 160 8.95 12.97 5.72
CA ALA A 160 9.14 12.36 4.40
C ALA A 160 8.23 11.13 4.19
N ILE A 161 6.99 11.18 4.66
CA ILE A 161 5.99 10.12 4.51
C ILE A 161 4.99 10.54 3.44
N LEU A 162 4.88 9.72 2.38
CA LEU A 162 3.89 9.88 1.34
C LEU A 162 2.53 9.33 1.81
N LYS A 163 1.44 9.81 1.22
CA LYS A 163 0.11 9.55 1.75
C LYS A 163 -0.79 8.73 0.82
N PHE A 164 -0.27 7.89 -0.05
CA PHE A 164 -1.08 7.26 -1.09
C PHE A 164 -1.86 6.02 -0.59
N GLY A 165 -1.27 5.15 0.21
CA GLY A 165 -1.84 3.85 0.62
C GLY A 165 -2.63 3.83 1.92
N ARG A 166 -3.27 4.88 2.34
CA ARG A 166 -3.87 4.97 3.68
C ARG A 166 -4.97 3.98 3.98
N ARG A 167 -4.92 3.41 5.17
CA ARG A 167 -6.00 2.64 5.78
C ARG A 167 -7.10 3.48 6.45
N GLY A 168 -7.09 4.80 6.32
CA GLY A 168 -8.18 5.65 6.77
C GLY A 168 -7.87 6.63 7.91
N LYS A 169 -8.89 7.38 8.29
CA LYS A 169 -8.84 8.33 9.41
C LYS A 169 -9.22 7.61 10.69
N TYR A 170 -8.36 7.63 11.68
CA TYR A 170 -8.68 7.18 13.02
C TYR A 170 -9.13 8.37 13.88
N ASN A 171 -10.27 8.26 14.54
CA ASN A 171 -10.74 9.28 15.48
C ASN A 171 -10.51 8.81 16.91
N ALA A 172 -9.30 9.05 17.43
CA ALA A 172 -9.01 8.82 18.84
C ALA A 172 -9.26 10.12 19.62
N ASN A 173 -10.17 10.07 20.58
CA ASN A 173 -10.47 11.20 21.46
C ASN A 173 -10.88 12.50 20.72
N GLY A 174 -11.67 12.39 19.67
CA GLY A 174 -12.15 13.55 18.90
C GLY A 174 -11.10 14.16 17.96
N ARG A 175 -9.94 13.54 17.78
CA ARG A 175 -8.89 13.99 16.86
C ARG A 175 -8.82 13.09 15.63
N ASN A 176 -8.93 13.68 14.46
CA ASN A 176 -8.64 12.97 13.22
C ASN A 176 -7.15 12.65 13.16
N MET A 177 -6.81 11.38 13.16
CA MET A 177 -5.43 10.92 13.06
C MET A 177 -5.29 10.02 11.83
N TYR A 178 -4.13 10.08 11.19
CA TYR A 178 -3.78 9.18 10.11
C TYR A 178 -2.87 8.08 10.62
N THR A 179 -3.05 6.89 10.09
CA THR A 179 -2.15 5.76 10.32
C THR A 179 -1.46 5.38 9.02
N THR A 180 -0.18 5.12 9.08
CA THR A 180 0.57 4.47 8.02
C THR A 180 1.56 3.50 8.65
N SER A 181 1.84 2.40 7.97
CA SER A 181 2.96 1.54 8.33
C SER A 181 4.16 1.88 7.44
N TYR A 182 5.36 1.50 7.87
CA TYR A 182 6.54 1.67 7.02
C TYR A 182 6.45 0.86 5.72
N ALA A 183 5.76 -0.28 5.76
CA ALA A 183 5.52 -1.07 4.56
C ALA A 183 4.58 -0.35 3.58
N GLN A 184 3.55 0.32 4.08
CA GLN A 184 2.66 1.15 3.26
C GLN A 184 3.41 2.37 2.72
N ASP A 185 4.17 3.07 3.55
CA ASP A 185 4.98 4.20 3.11
C ASP A 185 6.00 3.78 2.03
N PHE A 186 6.64 2.62 2.20
CA PHE A 186 7.53 2.07 1.18
C PHE A 186 6.79 1.80 -0.13
N GLY A 187 5.58 1.22 -0.08
CA GLY A 187 4.73 1.01 -1.25
C GLY A 187 4.29 2.31 -1.91
N ASP A 188 3.98 3.35 -1.12
CA ASP A 188 3.68 4.68 -1.63
C ASP A 188 4.87 5.27 -2.41
N TYR A 189 6.10 5.01 -1.97
CA TYR A 189 7.30 5.42 -2.71
C TYR A 189 7.48 4.65 -4.02
N VAL A 190 7.08 3.38 -4.09
CA VAL A 190 7.06 2.64 -5.37
C VAL A 190 6.11 3.30 -6.37
N ALA A 191 4.88 3.62 -5.96
CA ALA A 191 3.93 4.35 -6.80
C ALA A 191 4.46 5.74 -7.19
N PHE A 192 5.05 6.47 -6.25
CA PHE A 192 5.65 7.78 -6.48
C PHE A 192 6.76 7.74 -7.53
N ILE A 193 7.64 6.73 -7.47
CA ILE A 193 8.72 6.55 -8.46
C ILE A 193 8.12 6.29 -9.83
N ALA A 194 7.15 5.37 -9.91
CA ALA A 194 6.60 4.92 -11.18
C ALA A 194 5.74 5.96 -11.89
N PHE A 195 4.98 6.78 -11.16
CA PHE A 195 3.91 7.59 -11.77
C PHE A 195 4.01 9.10 -11.56
N LYS A 196 4.76 9.58 -10.57
CA LYS A 196 4.94 11.03 -10.42
C LYS A 196 5.95 11.56 -11.42
N LYS A 197 5.56 12.57 -12.16
CA LYS A 197 6.44 13.26 -13.12
C LYS A 197 7.64 13.90 -12.43
N PRO A 198 8.78 14.06 -13.11
CA PRO A 198 9.95 14.74 -12.56
C PRO A 198 9.64 16.11 -11.95
N SER A 199 8.87 16.94 -12.64
CA SER A 199 8.44 18.26 -12.13
C SER A 199 7.60 18.18 -10.87
N GLU A 200 6.74 17.18 -10.73
CA GLU A 200 5.98 16.93 -9.50
C GLU A 200 6.90 16.46 -8.37
N LYS A 201 7.84 15.52 -8.64
CA LYS A 201 8.82 15.01 -7.67
C LYS A 201 9.63 16.15 -7.04
N GLU A 202 10.06 17.12 -7.85
CA GLU A 202 10.80 18.30 -7.36
C GLU A 202 10.01 19.10 -6.30
N THR A 203 8.69 19.16 -6.40
CA THR A 203 7.86 19.83 -5.38
C THR A 203 7.91 19.13 -4.02
N TYR A 204 8.03 17.79 -4.02
CA TYR A 204 8.19 17.00 -2.80
C TYR A 204 9.61 17.11 -2.25
N TYR A 205 10.63 17.06 -3.11
CA TYR A 205 12.03 17.21 -2.71
C TYR A 205 12.31 18.59 -2.10
N ALA A 206 11.67 19.63 -2.63
CA ALA A 206 11.75 20.98 -2.06
C ALA A 206 11.11 21.10 -0.67
N LYS A 207 10.09 20.28 -0.38
CA LYS A 207 9.47 20.23 0.95
C LYS A 207 10.34 19.50 1.97
N ASN A 208 11.00 18.42 1.54
CA ASN A 208 11.84 17.60 2.41
C ASN A 208 12.86 16.82 1.56
N ALA A 209 14.14 17.10 1.76
CA ALA A 209 15.23 16.44 1.04
C ALA A 209 15.28 14.91 1.30
N ASP A 210 14.78 14.45 2.44
CA ASP A 210 14.72 13.02 2.78
C ASP A 210 13.76 12.23 1.88
N VAL A 211 12.80 12.90 1.21
CA VAL A 211 11.98 12.25 0.19
C VAL A 211 12.85 11.71 -0.95
N LYS A 212 13.82 12.51 -1.42
CA LYS A 212 14.76 12.08 -2.47
C LYS A 212 15.62 10.91 -1.99
N ARG A 213 16.12 10.97 -0.77
CA ARG A 213 16.92 9.87 -0.18
C ARG A 213 16.11 8.58 -0.10
N LYS A 214 14.85 8.64 0.30
CA LYS A 214 13.95 7.48 0.32
C LYS A 214 13.70 6.91 -1.08
N VAL A 215 13.54 7.76 -2.09
CA VAL A 215 13.42 7.34 -3.49
C VAL A 215 14.62 6.49 -3.92
N GLU A 216 15.84 6.96 -3.63
CA GLU A 216 17.04 6.21 -3.98
C GLU A 216 17.13 4.86 -3.23
N LEU A 217 16.82 4.83 -1.94
CA LEU A 217 16.79 3.58 -1.16
C LEU A 217 15.77 2.56 -1.71
N VAL A 218 14.61 3.00 -2.18
CA VAL A 218 13.62 2.11 -2.80
C VAL A 218 14.15 1.56 -4.13
N LYS A 219 14.76 2.39 -4.97
CA LYS A 219 15.35 1.96 -6.25
C LYS A 219 16.49 0.96 -6.03
N GLU A 220 17.40 1.28 -5.13
CA GLU A 220 18.52 0.39 -4.75
C GLU A 220 17.98 -0.94 -4.22
N TYR A 221 16.99 -0.94 -3.34
CA TYR A 221 16.38 -2.14 -2.80
C TYR A 221 15.84 -3.07 -3.89
N PHE A 222 15.07 -2.54 -4.87
CA PHE A 222 14.54 -3.34 -5.96
C PHE A 222 15.63 -3.87 -6.88
N LEU A 223 16.64 -3.04 -7.16
CA LEU A 223 17.76 -3.45 -8.00
C LEU A 223 18.61 -4.54 -7.34
N GLU A 224 18.99 -4.36 -6.08
CA GLU A 224 19.89 -5.28 -5.38
C GLU A 224 19.23 -6.61 -5.03
N ASN A 225 17.97 -6.59 -4.59
CA ASN A 225 17.30 -7.81 -4.13
C ASN A 225 16.59 -8.59 -5.24
N PHE A 226 16.19 -7.91 -6.31
CA PHE A 226 15.37 -8.52 -7.37
C PHE A 226 15.91 -8.30 -8.78
N GLY A 227 16.95 -7.50 -8.96
CA GLY A 227 17.45 -7.11 -10.29
C GLY A 227 16.48 -6.24 -11.08
N ILE A 228 15.55 -5.55 -10.41
CA ILE A 228 14.49 -4.76 -11.03
C ILE A 228 14.85 -3.28 -10.99
N THR A 229 14.82 -2.64 -12.16
CA THR A 229 14.77 -1.19 -12.27
C THR A 229 13.31 -0.77 -12.36
N LEU A 230 12.81 -0.07 -11.34
CA LEU A 230 11.44 0.46 -11.36
C LEU A 230 11.26 1.45 -12.51
N PRO A 231 10.14 1.40 -13.24
CA PRO A 231 9.87 2.41 -14.28
C PRO A 231 9.73 3.80 -13.64
N GLU A 232 10.05 4.82 -14.40
CA GLU A 232 9.86 6.21 -13.98
C GLU A 232 8.99 6.95 -14.99
N ALA A 233 8.07 7.78 -14.47
CA ALA A 233 7.26 8.64 -15.31
C ALA A 233 8.17 9.64 -16.06
N THR A 234 7.83 9.89 -17.32
CA THR A 234 8.38 11.00 -18.13
C THR A 234 7.52 12.26 -17.97
N GLU A 235 8.03 13.42 -18.42
CA GLU A 235 7.26 14.68 -18.40
C GLU A 235 5.95 14.62 -19.21
#